data_772d755c488affe19ab284acacca433a
#
_entry.id   772d755c488affe19ab284acacca433a
#
_cell.length_a   1.000
_cell.length_b   1.000
_cell.length_c   1.000
_cell.angle_alpha   90.00
_cell.angle_beta   90.00
_cell.angle_gamma   90.00
#
_symmetry.space_group_name_H-M   'P 1'
#
loop_
_entity.id
_entity.type
_entity.pdbx_description
1 polymer ?
#
loop_
_entity_poly.entity_id
_entity_poly.type
_entity_poly.pdbx_seq_one_letter_code
_entity_poly.pdbx_strand_id
1 'polypeptide(L)'
;MDKFLSSATCIGDILNNNSYNLNYIGGSDLDFAGKGKFYDSHGFKSVQGWYELEDRLIDKSYKSPWGLYDDSLYEIIDDRLMNLKSSNQAFGLFTLTLDTHHPNGYIANSCKDRVYGDGKNLILNSVHCADFMAANFIEKIINDDMFENTILVVLSDHLALKNSASDLLQEGDRKNLFYIFKKDA
;
A
#
# COMPACT_ATOMS: atom_id res chain seq x y z
N MET A 1 4.78 -13.58 23.21
CA MET A 1 3.84 -12.62 22.59
C MET A 1 2.73 -13.44 21.95
N ASP A 2 1.46 -13.17 22.27
CA ASP A 2 0.38 -14.00 21.75
C ASP A 2 0.24 -13.75 20.23
N LYS A 3 0.21 -14.83 19.46
CA LYS A 3 0.07 -14.78 17.99
C LYS A 3 -1.29 -14.16 17.64
N PHE A 4 -1.29 -13.12 16.81
CA PHE A 4 -2.52 -12.53 16.28
C PHE A 4 -3.17 -13.52 15.30
N LEU A 5 -4.47 -13.80 15.45
CA LEU A 5 -5.18 -14.84 14.69
C LEU A 5 -4.50 -16.21 14.75
N SER A 6 -4.12 -16.66 15.94
CA SER A 6 -3.34 -17.89 16.16
C SER A 6 -3.92 -19.17 15.56
N SER A 7 -5.24 -19.20 15.32
CA SER A 7 -5.95 -20.36 14.73
C SER A 7 -6.10 -20.26 13.20
N ALA A 8 -5.68 -19.15 12.58
CA ALA A 8 -5.77 -18.97 11.14
C ALA A 8 -4.43 -19.28 10.45
N THR A 9 -4.50 -19.89 9.27
CA THR A 9 -3.38 -19.96 8.34
C THR A 9 -3.53 -18.82 7.36
N CYS A 10 -2.63 -17.84 7.41
CA CYS A 10 -2.62 -16.68 6.55
C CYS A 10 -1.66 -16.87 5.36
N ILE A 11 -1.79 -16.05 4.33
CA ILE A 11 -0.90 -16.10 3.16
C ILE A 11 0.58 -15.96 3.56
N GLY A 12 0.87 -15.15 4.59
CA GLY A 12 2.22 -15.02 5.14
C GLY A 12 2.79 -16.34 5.66
N ASP A 13 1.99 -17.13 6.41
CA ASP A 13 2.41 -18.46 6.89
C ASP A 13 2.74 -19.39 5.72
N ILE A 14 1.90 -19.39 4.66
CA ILE A 14 2.10 -20.24 3.47
C ILE A 14 3.40 -19.86 2.75
N LEU A 15 3.59 -18.57 2.47
CA LEU A 15 4.77 -18.08 1.76
C LEU A 15 6.04 -18.27 2.58
N ASN A 16 6.01 -18.00 3.89
CA ASN A 16 7.14 -18.22 4.78
C ASN A 16 7.55 -19.69 4.85
N ASN A 17 6.58 -20.62 4.89
CA ASN A 17 6.85 -22.06 4.84
C ASN A 17 7.46 -22.50 3.50
N ASN A 18 7.29 -21.71 2.44
CA ASN A 18 7.93 -21.91 1.14
C ASN A 18 9.19 -21.05 0.95
N SER A 19 9.81 -20.59 2.03
CA SER A 19 11.09 -19.86 2.07
C SER A 19 11.09 -18.49 1.38
N TYR A 20 9.92 -17.85 1.25
CA TYR A 20 9.84 -16.47 0.79
C TYR A 20 10.36 -15.51 1.85
N ASN A 21 11.08 -14.48 1.41
CA ASN A 21 11.47 -13.34 2.24
C ASN A 21 10.33 -12.34 2.28
N LEU A 22 9.56 -12.32 3.38
CA LEU A 22 8.36 -11.49 3.51
C LEU A 22 8.66 -10.14 4.15
N ASN A 23 8.17 -9.09 3.50
CA ASN A 23 8.32 -7.71 3.95
C ASN A 23 6.97 -7.00 3.91
N TYR A 24 6.68 -6.22 4.93
CA TYR A 24 5.55 -5.29 4.96
C TYR A 24 6.05 -3.85 5.09
N ILE A 25 5.50 -2.94 4.28
CA ILE A 25 5.74 -1.51 4.33
C ILE A 25 4.40 -0.79 4.23
N GLY A 26 4.06 0.03 5.23
CA GLY A 26 2.84 0.83 5.23
C GLY A 26 3.06 2.24 5.72
N GLY A 27 2.28 3.20 5.23
CA GLY A 27 2.42 4.62 5.60
C GLY A 27 1.97 4.95 7.03
N SER A 28 1.18 4.10 7.67
CA SER A 28 0.59 4.36 8.99
C SER A 28 1.30 3.62 10.13
N ASP A 29 0.94 4.02 11.37
CA ASP A 29 1.41 3.37 12.59
C ASP A 29 1.08 1.87 12.62
N LEU A 30 2.04 1.05 13.02
CA LEU A 30 1.91 -0.41 13.13
C LEU A 30 0.97 -0.83 14.27
N ASP A 31 0.81 -0.02 15.30
CA ASP A 31 -0.09 -0.31 16.41
C ASP A 31 -1.56 -0.16 16.02
N PHE A 32 -1.85 0.66 14.99
CA PHE A 32 -3.20 0.84 14.51
C PHE A 32 -3.79 -0.47 13.97
N ALA A 33 -4.91 -0.88 14.54
CA ALA A 33 -5.62 -2.13 14.21
C ALA A 33 -4.78 -3.42 14.39
N GLY A 34 -3.66 -3.35 15.10
CA GLY A 34 -2.80 -4.50 15.36
C GLY A 34 -2.02 -5.02 14.16
N LYS A 35 -1.84 -4.19 13.11
CA LYS A 35 -1.13 -4.57 11.88
C LYS A 35 0.26 -5.14 12.14
N GLY A 36 1.05 -4.46 12.96
CA GLY A 36 2.40 -4.91 13.29
C GLY A 36 2.41 -6.32 13.85
N LYS A 37 1.54 -6.58 14.85
CA LYS A 37 1.42 -7.92 15.46
C LYS A 37 0.94 -8.97 14.45
N PHE A 38 0.03 -8.59 13.54
CA PHE A 38 -0.44 -9.49 12.51
C PHE A 38 0.70 -9.95 11.62
N TYR A 39 1.44 -9.04 11.03
CA TYR A 39 2.54 -9.38 10.12
C TYR A 39 3.68 -10.11 10.83
N ASP A 40 4.12 -9.62 11.99
CA ASP A 40 5.15 -10.29 12.81
C ASP A 40 4.80 -11.74 13.14
N SER A 41 3.53 -12.00 13.49
CA SER A 41 3.10 -13.34 13.89
C SER A 41 2.84 -14.29 12.71
N HIS A 42 2.83 -13.79 11.49
CA HIS A 42 2.57 -14.56 10.27
C HIS A 42 3.76 -14.63 9.30
N GLY A 43 5.00 -14.60 9.84
CA GLY A 43 6.21 -14.95 9.10
C GLY A 43 6.90 -13.82 8.35
N PHE A 44 6.49 -12.57 8.55
CA PHE A 44 7.17 -11.42 7.96
C PHE A 44 8.47 -11.12 8.69
N LYS A 45 9.57 -10.98 7.95
CA LYS A 45 10.91 -10.71 8.49
C LYS A 45 11.18 -9.22 8.70
N SER A 46 10.49 -8.38 7.97
CA SER A 46 10.56 -6.92 8.07
C SER A 46 9.16 -6.36 8.07
N VAL A 47 8.80 -5.64 9.11
CA VAL A 47 7.49 -4.99 9.28
C VAL A 47 7.75 -3.54 9.61
N GLN A 48 7.46 -2.63 8.69
CA GLN A 48 7.78 -1.22 8.81
C GLN A 48 6.53 -0.36 8.58
N GLY A 49 6.25 0.50 9.52
CA GLY A 49 5.21 1.52 9.46
C GLY A 49 5.81 2.92 9.56
N TRP A 50 4.96 3.90 9.82
CA TRP A 50 5.36 5.30 9.90
C TRP A 50 6.63 5.52 10.74
N TYR A 51 6.64 5.07 12.00
CA TYR A 51 7.74 5.37 12.93
C TYR A 51 9.07 4.72 12.52
N GLU A 52 9.02 3.55 11.91
CA GLU A 52 10.20 2.84 11.39
C GLU A 52 10.75 3.48 10.11
N LEU A 53 9.92 4.27 9.41
CA LEU A 53 10.24 4.86 8.11
C LEU A 53 10.50 6.37 8.14
N GLU A 54 10.12 7.08 9.21
CA GLU A 54 10.21 8.56 9.23
C GLU A 54 11.63 9.10 9.06
N ASP A 55 12.65 8.33 9.48
CA ASP A 55 14.04 8.71 9.29
C ASP A 55 14.51 8.68 7.82
N ARG A 56 13.73 8.07 6.94
CA ARG A 56 13.96 8.03 5.50
C ARG A 56 13.39 9.23 4.76
N LEU A 57 12.54 10.03 5.41
CA LEU A 57 11.99 11.24 4.82
C LEU A 57 13.05 12.34 4.74
N ILE A 58 13.15 12.99 3.59
CA ILE A 58 13.99 14.20 3.40
C ILE A 58 13.47 15.32 4.30
N ASP A 59 12.14 15.49 4.34
CA ASP A 59 11.45 16.42 5.24
C ASP A 59 10.56 15.62 6.20
N LYS A 60 11.00 15.49 7.45
CA LYS A 60 10.26 14.77 8.50
C LYS A 60 8.92 15.43 8.87
N SER A 61 8.69 16.68 8.48
CA SER A 61 7.41 17.36 8.67
C SER A 61 6.39 17.01 7.58
N TYR A 62 6.84 16.44 6.46
CA TYR A 62 5.98 16.07 5.33
C TYR A 62 5.24 14.76 5.60
N LYS A 63 4.18 14.86 6.35
CA LYS A 63 3.31 13.75 6.75
C LYS A 63 1.90 14.22 7.06
N SER A 64 0.93 13.34 6.85
CA SER A 64 -0.46 13.54 7.22
C SER A 64 -0.69 13.20 8.70
N PRO A 65 -1.85 13.50 9.29
CA PRO A 65 -2.19 13.05 10.65
C PRO A 65 -2.21 11.52 10.82
N TRP A 66 -2.27 10.76 9.73
CA TRP A 66 -2.29 9.31 9.72
C TRP A 66 -0.94 8.66 9.43
N GLY A 67 0.02 9.43 8.93
CA GLY A 67 1.36 8.94 8.60
C GLY A 67 1.94 9.53 7.32
N LEU A 68 2.74 8.75 6.63
CA LEU A 68 3.44 9.15 5.42
C LEU A 68 2.47 9.41 4.27
N TYR A 69 2.74 10.43 3.45
CA TYR A 69 2.10 10.58 2.16
C TYR A 69 2.52 9.47 1.20
N ASP A 70 1.62 9.07 0.31
CA ASP A 70 1.84 7.96 -0.60
C ASP A 70 2.99 8.19 -1.59
N ASP A 71 3.30 9.43 -1.99
CA ASP A 71 4.47 9.72 -2.82
C ASP A 71 5.78 9.34 -2.13
N SER A 72 5.98 9.74 -0.88
CA SER A 72 7.14 9.35 -0.09
C SER A 72 7.16 7.84 0.19
N LEU A 73 5.98 7.25 0.41
CA LEU A 73 5.84 5.83 0.62
C LEU A 73 6.26 5.03 -0.62
N TYR A 74 5.85 5.44 -1.82
CA TYR A 74 6.24 4.77 -3.07
C TYR A 74 7.74 4.84 -3.34
N GLU A 75 8.42 5.93 -3.00
CA GLU A 75 9.89 6.01 -3.07
C GLU A 75 10.54 4.96 -2.16
N ILE A 76 10.06 4.82 -0.93
CA ILE A 76 10.55 3.83 0.03
C ILE A 76 10.29 2.39 -0.44
N ILE A 77 9.09 2.14 -0.98
CA ILE A 77 8.71 0.84 -1.53
C ILE A 77 9.61 0.47 -2.71
N ASP A 78 9.88 1.42 -3.59
CA ASP A 78 10.74 1.23 -4.76
C ASP A 78 12.15 0.82 -4.36
N ASP A 79 12.77 1.53 -3.43
CA ASP A 79 14.09 1.18 -2.90
C ASP A 79 14.10 -0.24 -2.29
N ARG A 80 13.05 -0.59 -1.54
CA ARG A 80 12.95 -1.94 -0.96
C ARG A 80 12.80 -2.99 -2.04
N LEU A 81 11.98 -2.73 -3.05
CA LEU A 81 11.76 -3.63 -4.18
C LEU A 81 13.06 -3.91 -4.94
N MET A 82 13.87 -2.87 -5.22
CA MET A 82 15.17 -3.03 -5.86
C MET A 82 16.14 -3.86 -5.01
N ASN A 83 16.15 -3.66 -3.70
CA ASN A 83 16.96 -4.46 -2.78
C ASN A 83 16.53 -5.93 -2.74
N LEU A 84 15.23 -6.20 -2.74
CA LEU A 84 14.70 -7.57 -2.78
C LEU A 84 15.00 -8.24 -4.11
N LYS A 85 14.82 -7.55 -5.23
CA LYS A 85 15.19 -8.02 -6.57
C LYS A 85 16.66 -8.46 -6.64
N SER A 86 17.56 -7.68 -6.04
CA SER A 86 19.00 -7.96 -6.05
C SER A 86 19.42 -9.16 -5.18
N SER A 87 18.57 -9.59 -4.25
CA SER A 87 18.90 -10.67 -3.30
C SER A 87 18.86 -12.08 -3.87
N ASN A 88 18.34 -12.26 -5.08
CA ASN A 88 18.16 -13.56 -5.73
C ASN A 88 17.34 -14.59 -4.92
N GLN A 89 16.55 -14.13 -3.95
CA GLN A 89 15.66 -14.92 -3.11
C GLN A 89 14.21 -14.63 -3.47
N ALA A 90 13.36 -15.65 -3.52
CA ALA A 90 11.91 -15.44 -3.64
C ALA A 90 11.40 -14.55 -2.48
N PHE A 91 10.61 -13.55 -2.79
CA PHE A 91 10.13 -12.59 -1.80
C PHE A 91 8.64 -12.29 -1.96
N GLY A 92 8.05 -11.79 -0.88
CA GLY A 92 6.75 -11.13 -0.88
C GLY A 92 6.89 -9.74 -0.28
N LEU A 93 6.49 -8.72 -1.02
CA LEU A 93 6.42 -7.33 -0.56
C LEU A 93 4.95 -6.92 -0.48
N PHE A 94 4.49 -6.66 0.74
CA PHE A 94 3.13 -6.23 1.04
C PHE A 94 3.15 -4.76 1.41
N THR A 95 2.28 -3.98 0.80
CA THR A 95 2.26 -2.53 1.02
C THR A 95 0.84 -2.03 1.27
N LEU A 96 0.72 -0.97 2.07
CA LEU A 96 -0.56 -0.31 2.36
C LEU A 96 -0.40 1.20 2.19
N THR A 97 -1.07 1.75 1.18
CA THR A 97 -1.18 3.19 0.93
C THR A 97 -2.18 3.87 1.87
N LEU A 98 -2.13 5.19 1.98
CA LEU A 98 -2.84 5.90 3.04
C LEU A 98 -3.62 7.14 2.58
N ASP A 99 -3.22 7.77 1.48
CA ASP A 99 -3.74 9.09 1.10
C ASP A 99 -5.26 9.11 0.83
N THR A 100 -5.86 7.98 0.46
CA THR A 100 -7.32 7.87 0.28
C THR A 100 -8.12 7.70 1.57
N HIS A 101 -7.49 7.86 2.75
CA HIS A 101 -8.15 7.67 4.04
C HIS A 101 -9.28 8.68 4.26
N HIS A 102 -10.45 8.16 4.67
CA HIS A 102 -11.64 8.98 4.93
C HIS A 102 -11.42 10.02 6.06
N PRO A 103 -12.21 11.09 6.17
CA PRO A 103 -13.37 11.45 5.34
C PRO A 103 -13.04 12.20 4.06
N ASN A 104 -11.85 12.84 3.94
CA ASN A 104 -11.52 13.75 2.85
C ASN A 104 -10.34 13.31 2.01
N GLY A 105 -9.60 12.29 2.46
CA GLY A 105 -8.33 11.94 1.87
C GLY A 105 -7.23 12.99 2.10
N TYR A 106 -6.07 12.74 1.53
CA TYR A 106 -4.90 13.61 1.57
C TYR A 106 -4.31 13.70 0.17
N ILE A 107 -3.71 14.83 -0.17
CA ILE A 107 -3.15 15.04 -1.52
C ILE A 107 -1.65 15.21 -1.37
N ALA A 108 -0.90 14.24 -1.90
CA ALA A 108 0.55 14.28 -1.94
C ALA A 108 1.08 15.47 -2.76
N ASN A 109 2.29 15.94 -2.45
CA ASN A 109 2.92 17.05 -3.14
C ASN A 109 3.10 16.79 -4.64
N SER A 110 3.35 15.55 -5.03
CA SER A 110 3.46 15.11 -6.42
C SER A 110 2.19 15.29 -7.25
N CYS A 111 1.04 15.53 -6.59
CA CYS A 111 -0.26 15.68 -7.24
C CYS A 111 -0.90 17.08 -7.08
N LYS A 112 -0.19 18.07 -6.58
CA LYS A 112 -0.78 19.40 -6.31
C LYS A 112 -1.51 20.02 -7.49
N ASP A 113 -1.06 19.74 -8.71
CA ASP A 113 -1.64 20.25 -9.95
C ASP A 113 -2.65 19.29 -10.60
N ARG A 114 -2.97 18.17 -9.91
CA ARG A 114 -3.93 17.17 -10.37
C ARG A 114 -5.24 17.30 -9.60
N VAL A 115 -6.26 17.78 -10.28
CA VAL A 115 -7.60 17.93 -9.73
C VAL A 115 -8.60 17.03 -10.45
N TYR A 116 -9.54 16.47 -9.72
CA TYR A 116 -10.66 15.72 -10.29
C TYR A 116 -11.86 16.63 -10.52
N GLY A 117 -12.37 16.67 -11.76
CA GLY A 117 -13.53 17.50 -12.13
C GLY A 117 -13.29 18.99 -11.86
N ASP A 118 -14.12 19.59 -10.99
CA ASP A 118 -13.99 21.00 -10.62
C ASP A 118 -13.05 21.24 -9.41
N GLY A 119 -12.38 20.19 -8.92
CA GLY A 119 -11.42 20.23 -7.82
C GLY A 119 -12.02 20.42 -6.42
N LYS A 120 -13.34 20.47 -6.26
CA LYS A 120 -13.97 20.81 -4.97
C LYS A 120 -14.08 19.62 -4.01
N ASN A 121 -14.19 18.41 -4.53
CA ASN A 121 -14.35 17.24 -3.68
C ASN A 121 -12.98 16.66 -3.29
N LEU A 122 -12.62 16.79 -2.02
CA LEU A 122 -11.29 16.45 -1.51
C LEU A 122 -10.97 14.96 -1.65
N ILE A 123 -11.92 14.06 -1.32
CA ILE A 123 -11.66 12.61 -1.44
C ILE A 123 -11.51 12.20 -2.90
N LEU A 124 -12.25 12.79 -3.84
CA LEU A 124 -12.09 12.49 -5.26
C LEU A 124 -10.75 12.97 -5.80
N ASN A 125 -10.26 14.12 -5.35
CA ASN A 125 -8.90 14.59 -5.70
C ASN A 125 -7.84 13.63 -5.14
N SER A 126 -8.00 13.17 -3.90
CA SER A 126 -7.09 12.22 -3.28
C SER A 126 -7.09 10.86 -4.01
N VAL A 127 -8.26 10.33 -4.34
CA VAL A 127 -8.38 9.08 -5.10
C VAL A 127 -7.75 9.24 -6.50
N HIS A 128 -7.98 10.36 -7.18
CA HIS A 128 -7.37 10.64 -8.49
C HIS A 128 -5.85 10.72 -8.42
N CYS A 129 -5.31 11.29 -7.35
CA CYS A 129 -3.87 11.31 -7.09
C CYS A 129 -3.32 9.90 -6.82
N ALA A 130 -3.96 9.16 -5.91
CA ALA A 130 -3.54 7.81 -5.56
C ALA A 130 -3.58 6.84 -6.76
N ASP A 131 -4.63 6.93 -7.58
CA ASP A 131 -4.76 6.18 -8.82
C ASP A 131 -3.59 6.47 -9.79
N PHE A 132 -3.25 7.73 -9.98
CA PHE A 132 -2.13 8.13 -10.81
C PHE A 132 -0.80 7.57 -10.29
N MET A 133 -0.53 7.68 -8.99
CA MET A 133 0.71 7.15 -8.40
C MET A 133 0.78 5.63 -8.49
N ALA A 134 -0.34 4.95 -8.20
CA ALA A 134 -0.45 3.50 -8.31
C ALA A 134 -0.24 3.03 -9.75
N ALA A 135 -0.87 3.69 -10.73
CA ALA A 135 -0.71 3.35 -12.14
C ALA A 135 0.75 3.46 -12.61
N ASN A 136 1.44 4.55 -12.26
CA ASN A 136 2.85 4.73 -12.59
C ASN A 136 3.73 3.64 -11.94
N PHE A 137 3.46 3.28 -10.69
CA PHE A 137 4.21 2.23 -9.99
C PHE A 137 3.95 0.85 -10.59
N ILE A 138 2.70 0.53 -10.93
CA ILE A 138 2.31 -0.71 -11.63
C ILE A 138 3.01 -0.78 -13.00
N GLU A 139 2.95 0.28 -13.79
CA GLU A 139 3.58 0.35 -15.11
C GLU A 139 5.09 0.13 -15.03
N LYS A 140 5.75 0.72 -14.02
CA LYS A 140 7.17 0.49 -13.76
C LYS A 140 7.47 -0.99 -13.51
N ILE A 141 6.67 -1.68 -12.69
CA ILE A 141 6.85 -3.11 -12.39
C ILE A 141 6.62 -3.96 -13.64
N ILE A 142 5.55 -3.69 -14.40
CA ILE A 142 5.20 -4.47 -15.60
C ILE A 142 6.28 -4.35 -16.69
N ASN A 143 6.94 -3.22 -16.78
CA ASN A 143 8.01 -2.97 -17.75
C ASN A 143 9.41 -3.42 -17.27
N ASP A 144 9.54 -3.92 -16.05
CA ASP A 144 10.79 -4.44 -15.50
C ASP A 144 10.93 -5.95 -15.78
N ASP A 145 12.16 -6.43 -16.02
CA ASP A 145 12.46 -7.85 -16.27
C ASP A 145 11.99 -8.77 -15.14
N MET A 146 11.90 -8.27 -13.91
CA MET A 146 11.42 -9.07 -12.77
C MET A 146 9.96 -9.49 -12.94
N PHE A 147 9.18 -8.80 -13.78
CA PHE A 147 7.78 -9.12 -13.99
C PHE A 147 7.57 -10.50 -14.62
N GLU A 148 8.58 -11.05 -15.32
CA GLU A 148 8.55 -12.41 -15.85
C GLU A 148 8.22 -13.47 -14.80
N ASN A 149 8.64 -13.24 -13.53
CA ASN A 149 8.47 -14.17 -12.41
C ASN A 149 7.71 -13.52 -11.24
N THR A 150 6.92 -12.48 -11.51
CA THR A 150 6.21 -11.72 -10.48
C THR A 150 4.71 -11.82 -10.67
N ILE A 151 4.00 -11.99 -9.57
CA ILE A 151 2.54 -11.76 -9.49
C ILE A 151 2.34 -10.48 -8.71
N LEU A 152 1.76 -9.47 -9.36
CA LEU A 152 1.38 -8.21 -8.73
C LEU A 152 -0.12 -8.22 -8.43
N VAL A 153 -0.49 -8.04 -7.17
CA VAL A 153 -1.89 -7.98 -6.72
C VAL A 153 -2.19 -6.58 -6.21
N VAL A 154 -3.24 -5.97 -6.73
CA VAL A 154 -3.73 -4.66 -6.31
C VAL A 154 -5.16 -4.81 -5.83
N LEU A 155 -5.42 -4.43 -4.59
CA LEU A 155 -6.75 -4.59 -3.99
C LEU A 155 -7.08 -3.45 -3.03
N SER A 156 -8.38 -3.20 -2.84
CA SER A 156 -8.85 -2.39 -1.71
C SER A 156 -8.78 -3.22 -0.43
N ASP A 157 -8.38 -2.59 0.67
CA ASP A 157 -8.40 -3.20 2.00
C ASP A 157 -9.84 -3.43 2.51
N HIS A 158 -10.74 -2.49 2.21
CA HIS A 158 -12.17 -2.57 2.54
C HIS A 158 -13.01 -1.62 1.65
N LEU A 159 -14.32 -1.68 1.76
CA LEU A 159 -15.22 -0.71 1.12
C LEU A 159 -15.02 0.68 1.73
N ALA A 160 -15.09 1.71 0.88
CA ALA A 160 -14.97 3.09 1.32
C ALA A 160 -15.94 3.41 2.48
N LEU A 161 -15.41 3.91 3.58
CA LEU A 161 -16.20 4.41 4.70
C LEU A 161 -16.88 5.76 4.34
N LYS A 162 -17.73 6.27 5.24
CA LYS A 162 -18.40 7.56 5.02
C LYS A 162 -17.37 8.66 4.76
N ASN A 163 -17.51 9.35 3.62
CA ASN A 163 -16.57 10.35 3.13
C ASN A 163 -17.29 11.48 2.38
N SER A 164 -16.56 12.47 1.89
CA SER A 164 -17.12 13.63 1.18
C SER A 164 -17.73 13.30 -0.19
N ALA A 165 -17.58 12.08 -0.72
CA ALA A 165 -18.23 11.60 -1.94
C ALA A 165 -19.32 10.53 -1.67
N SER A 166 -19.76 10.36 -0.42
CA SER A 166 -20.70 9.29 -0.05
C SER A 166 -22.01 9.32 -0.84
N ASP A 167 -22.51 10.49 -1.20
CA ASP A 167 -23.74 10.62 -1.98
C ASP A 167 -23.59 10.00 -3.38
N LEU A 168 -22.43 10.18 -4.01
CA LEU A 168 -22.10 9.55 -5.31
C LEU A 168 -21.97 8.02 -5.18
N LEU A 169 -21.47 7.54 -4.05
CA LEU A 169 -21.29 6.11 -3.79
C LEU A 169 -22.60 5.36 -3.53
N GLN A 170 -23.67 6.07 -3.15
CA GLN A 170 -24.99 5.46 -2.91
C GLN A 170 -25.73 5.13 -4.20
N GLU A 171 -25.38 5.77 -5.32
CA GLU A 171 -26.04 5.58 -6.62
C GLU A 171 -25.57 4.34 -7.38
N GLY A 172 -24.52 3.66 -6.91
CA GLY A 172 -23.89 2.54 -7.61
C GLY A 172 -23.69 1.28 -6.75
N ASP A 173 -23.39 0.19 -7.45
CA ASP A 173 -22.92 -1.05 -6.82
C ASP A 173 -21.55 -0.83 -6.18
N ARG A 174 -21.48 -0.88 -4.85
CA ARG A 174 -20.22 -0.74 -4.14
C ARG A 174 -19.42 -2.04 -4.18
N LYS A 175 -18.24 -1.98 -4.77
CA LYS A 175 -17.33 -3.13 -4.92
C LYS A 175 -15.92 -2.76 -4.49
N ASN A 176 -15.21 -3.73 -3.94
CA ASN A 176 -13.77 -3.61 -3.72
C ASN A 176 -13.03 -3.84 -5.04
N LEU A 177 -11.97 -3.09 -5.23
CA LEU A 177 -11.02 -3.33 -6.30
C LEU A 177 -10.25 -4.63 -6.02
N PHE A 178 -10.04 -5.44 -7.06
CA PHE A 178 -9.15 -6.60 -7.00
C PHE A 178 -8.60 -6.90 -8.39
N TYR A 179 -7.32 -6.63 -8.60
CA TYR A 179 -6.61 -6.91 -9.85
C TYR A 179 -5.40 -7.80 -9.61
N ILE A 180 -5.15 -8.71 -10.54
CA ILE A 180 -3.96 -9.55 -10.59
C ILE A 180 -3.28 -9.32 -11.94
N PHE A 181 -2.03 -8.90 -11.89
CA PHE A 181 -1.16 -8.77 -13.05
C PHE A 181 -0.10 -9.87 -13.00
N LYS A 182 0.03 -10.60 -14.07
CA LYS A 182 1.05 -11.63 -14.26
C LYS A 182 1.35 -11.73 -15.74
N LYS A 183 2.56 -12.16 -16.10
CA LYS A 183 2.85 -12.52 -17.48
C LYS A 183 2.12 -13.81 -17.82
N ASP A 184 1.52 -13.87 -19.01
CA ASP A 184 0.91 -15.08 -19.52
C ASP A 184 2.03 -16.11 -19.80
N ALA A 185 1.80 -17.37 -19.35
CA ALA A 185 2.72 -18.48 -19.55
C ALA A 185 2.63 -19.01 -21.00
#